data_c00753437de253fe199d9f4a5488effe
#
_entry.id   c00753437de253fe199d9f4a5488effe
#
_cell.length_a   1.000
_cell.length_b   1.000
_cell.length_c   1.000
_cell.angle_alpha   90.00
_cell.angle_beta   90.00
_cell.angle_gamma   90.00
#
_symmetry.space_group_name_H-M   'P 1'
#
loop_
_entity.id
_entity.type
_entity.pdbx_description
1 polymer ?
#
loop_
_entity_poly.entity_id
_entity_poly.type
_entity_poly.pdbx_seq_one_letter_code
_entity_poly.pdbx_strand_id
1 'polypeptide(L)'
;MKIMTTIHLDPIETDNIQLNQYKTIVSKVLNEIDPELSFHDFRMVVGQTHTNLIFDVIISDKYRDKNQMLKEKIDEQLKLIDNKLETVITFDSQF
;
A
#
# COMPACT_ATOMS: atom_id res chain seq x y z
N MET A 1 28.76 11.75 15.20
CA MET A 1 28.33 12.17 15.03
C MET A 1 28.27 12.39 14.69
N LYS A 2 28.24 12.30 14.31
CA LYS A 2 27.78 12.75 13.86
C LYS A 2 27.48 13.02 13.37
N ILE A 3 27.64 12.87 13.06
CA ILE A 3 27.06 13.23 12.50
C ILE A 3 26.84 13.44 11.97
N MET A 4 26.85 13.36 11.69
CA MET A 4 26.26 13.66 11.12
C MET A 4 25.81 13.86 10.75
N THR A 5 25.90 13.73 10.72
CA THR A 5 25.21 14.03 10.27
C THR A 5 24.76 14.26 9.68
N THR A 6 24.81 14.34 9.64
CA THR A 6 24.28 14.55 9.04
C THR A 6 23.80 14.65 8.37
N ILE A 7 23.76 14.69 8.32
CA ILE A 7 23.30 14.56 7.66
C ILE A 7 22.49 14.80 7.16
N HIS A 8 22.42 14.91 7.28
CA HIS A 8 21.50 15.22 6.74
C HIS A 8 20.47 14.60 6.71
N LEU A 9 20.21 14.99 7.31
CA LEU A 9 18.96 14.31 7.24
C LEU A 9 18.48 14.24 5.85
N ASP A 10 18.48 13.08 5.36
CA ASP A 10 18.00 12.83 4.02
C ASP A 10 16.47 12.63 4.08
N PRO A 11 15.66 13.58 3.58
CA PRO A 11 14.21 13.41 3.59
C PRO A 11 13.76 12.18 2.81
N ILE A 12 14.53 11.75 1.85
CA ILE A 12 14.23 10.57 1.06
C ILE A 12 14.25 9.33 1.94
N GLU A 13 15.17 9.27 2.90
CA GLU A 13 15.21 8.13 3.82
C GLU A 13 13.96 8.06 4.69
N THR A 14 13.48 9.20 5.15
CA THR A 14 12.28 9.25 5.96
C THR A 14 11.09 8.75 5.15
N ASP A 15 10.98 9.17 3.90
CA ASP A 15 9.92 8.73 3.02
C ASP A 15 9.99 7.23 2.78
N ASN A 16 11.20 6.69 2.64
CA ASN A 16 11.38 5.25 2.44
C ASN A 16 10.94 4.44 3.66
N ILE A 17 11.19 4.95 4.85
CA ILE A 17 10.76 4.27 6.07
C ILE A 17 9.24 4.19 6.12
N GLN A 18 8.55 5.29 5.85
CA GLN A 18 7.10 5.30 5.82
C GLN A 18 6.56 4.40 4.72
N LEU A 19 7.17 4.47 3.55
CA LEU A 19 6.78 3.64 2.43
C LEU A 19 6.85 2.16 2.78
N ASN A 20 7.94 1.74 3.43
CA ASN A 20 8.12 0.36 3.82
C ASN A 20 7.12 -0.06 4.89
N GLN A 21 6.79 0.83 5.81
CA GLN A 21 5.78 0.54 6.82
C GLN A 21 4.42 0.28 6.19
N TYR A 22 4.01 1.13 5.25
CA TYR A 22 2.73 0.95 4.58
C TYR A 22 2.73 -0.25 3.64
N LYS A 23 3.87 -0.54 3.02
CA LYS A 23 4.02 -1.78 2.23
C LYS A 23 3.74 -3.00 3.08
N THR A 24 4.30 -3.03 4.28
CA THR A 24 4.10 -4.15 5.20
C THR A 24 2.64 -4.26 5.59
N ILE A 25 1.99 -3.13 5.86
CA ILE A 25 0.58 -3.11 6.22
C ILE A 25 -0.28 -3.64 5.07
N VAL A 26 -0.03 -3.17 3.85
CA VAL A 26 -0.79 -3.61 2.68
C VAL A 26 -0.56 -5.11 2.43
N SER A 27 0.68 -5.55 2.55
CA SER A 27 1.00 -6.97 2.38
C SER A 27 0.23 -7.83 3.37
N LYS A 28 0.15 -7.39 4.61
CA LYS A 28 -0.57 -8.11 5.65
C LYS A 28 -2.07 -8.15 5.36
N VAL A 29 -2.64 -7.01 4.95
CA VAL A 29 -4.06 -6.92 4.61
C VAL A 29 -4.39 -7.87 3.46
N LEU A 30 -3.59 -7.84 2.39
CA LEU A 30 -3.82 -8.72 1.25
C LEU A 30 -3.72 -10.19 1.65
N ASN A 31 -2.71 -10.52 2.46
CA ASN A 31 -2.52 -11.89 2.88
C ASN A 31 -3.68 -12.39 3.74
N GLU A 32 -4.29 -11.52 4.53
CA GLU A 32 -5.46 -11.87 5.33
C GLU A 32 -6.70 -12.09 4.47
N ILE A 33 -6.83 -11.33 3.40
CA ILE A 33 -7.94 -11.51 2.47
C ILE A 33 -7.75 -12.80 1.67
N ASP A 34 -6.57 -12.97 1.09
CA ASP A 34 -6.22 -14.16 0.32
C ASP A 34 -4.71 -14.21 0.16
N PRO A 35 -4.05 -15.27 0.65
CA PRO A 35 -2.58 -15.36 0.52
C PRO A 35 -2.08 -15.43 -0.91
N GLU A 36 -2.95 -15.69 -1.89
CA GLU A 36 -2.56 -15.68 -3.29
C GLU A 36 -2.43 -14.27 -3.87
N LEU A 37 -3.00 -13.27 -3.20
CA LEU A 37 -2.90 -11.90 -3.67
C LEU A 37 -1.50 -11.36 -3.44
N SER A 38 -1.01 -10.58 -4.40
CA SER A 38 0.26 -9.87 -4.27
C SER A 38 0.12 -8.50 -4.90
N PHE A 39 1.08 -7.63 -4.62
CA PHE A 39 1.04 -6.29 -5.18
C PHE A 39 2.45 -5.86 -5.58
N HIS A 40 2.51 -4.87 -6.48
CA HIS A 40 3.79 -4.29 -6.91
C HIS A 40 3.56 -2.83 -7.31
N ASP A 41 4.65 -2.15 -7.63
CA ASP A 41 4.64 -0.74 -8.01
C ASP A 41 4.00 0.14 -6.94
N PHE A 42 4.32 -0.14 -5.69
CA PHE A 42 3.75 0.59 -4.56
C PHE A 42 4.30 2.00 -4.50
N ARG A 43 3.40 2.97 -4.42
CA ARG A 43 3.74 4.38 -4.26
C ARG A 43 2.86 4.99 -3.18
N MET A 44 3.33 6.08 -2.63
CA MET A 44 2.61 6.76 -1.56
C MET A 44 2.67 8.27 -1.80
N VAL A 45 1.52 8.92 -1.70
CA VAL A 45 1.44 10.38 -1.78
C VAL A 45 0.82 10.88 -0.49
N VAL A 46 1.62 11.58 0.30
CA VAL A 46 1.18 12.10 1.58
C VAL A 46 0.58 13.49 1.38
N GLY A 47 -0.71 13.61 1.69
CA GLY A 47 -1.40 14.90 1.65
C GLY A 47 -1.58 15.44 3.06
N GLN A 48 -2.22 16.61 3.15
CA GLN A 48 -2.45 17.24 4.44
C GLN A 48 -3.51 16.52 5.27
N THR A 49 -4.52 15.96 4.61
CA THR A 49 -5.63 15.31 5.29
C THR A 49 -5.71 13.83 5.00
N HIS A 50 -5.15 13.38 3.88
CA HIS A 50 -5.21 11.99 3.45
C HIS A 50 -3.87 11.54 2.92
N THR A 51 -3.60 10.26 3.04
CA THR A 51 -2.44 9.64 2.42
C THR A 51 -2.95 8.66 1.37
N ASN A 52 -2.52 8.84 0.13
CA ASN A 52 -2.91 7.96 -0.97
C ASN A 52 -1.88 6.86 -1.15
N LEU A 53 -2.34 5.63 -1.14
CA LEU A 53 -1.52 4.46 -1.45
C LEU A 53 -1.88 4.00 -2.85
N ILE A 54 -0.90 3.97 -3.73
CA ILE A 54 -1.08 3.64 -5.14
C ILE A 54 -0.31 2.37 -5.43
N PHE A 55 -1.00 1.34 -5.87
CA PHE A 55 -0.32 0.07 -6.15
C PHE A 55 -1.15 -0.78 -7.10
N ASP A 56 -0.46 -1.76 -7.69
CA ASP A 56 -1.09 -2.75 -8.56
C ASP A 56 -1.25 -4.05 -7.77
N VAL A 57 -2.43 -4.65 -7.87
CA VAL A 57 -2.70 -5.94 -7.22
C VAL A 57 -2.80 -7.01 -8.30
N ILE A 58 -2.04 -8.07 -8.10
CA ILE A 58 -2.09 -9.22 -9.01
C ILE A 58 -3.18 -10.16 -8.51
N ILE A 59 -4.14 -10.44 -9.37
CA ILE A 59 -5.27 -11.29 -9.01
C ILE A 59 -5.25 -12.58 -9.82
N SER A 60 -5.86 -13.62 -9.25
CA SER A 60 -6.04 -14.86 -9.96
C SER A 60 -7.39 -14.86 -10.68
N ASP A 61 -7.63 -15.89 -11.46
CA ASP A 61 -8.83 -16.01 -12.27
C ASP A 61 -10.11 -15.92 -11.44
N LYS A 62 -10.08 -16.42 -10.21
CA LYS A 62 -11.26 -16.43 -9.35
C LYS A 62 -11.75 -15.03 -8.97
N TYR A 63 -10.91 -14.01 -9.15
CA TYR A 63 -11.27 -12.63 -8.83
C TYR A 63 -11.54 -11.79 -10.08
N ARG A 64 -11.64 -12.42 -11.24
CA ARG A 64 -11.75 -11.69 -12.51
C ARG A 64 -12.86 -10.63 -12.50
N ASP A 65 -14.02 -10.95 -11.94
CA ASP A 65 -15.16 -10.05 -11.92
C ASP A 65 -15.44 -9.48 -10.54
N LYS A 66 -14.43 -9.54 -9.65
CA LYS A 66 -14.62 -9.15 -8.25
C LYS A 66 -13.68 -8.02 -7.82
N ASN A 67 -13.20 -7.24 -8.77
CA ASN A 67 -12.27 -6.14 -8.49
C ASN A 67 -12.88 -5.15 -7.49
N GLN A 68 -14.13 -4.78 -7.72
CA GLN A 68 -14.83 -3.83 -6.84
C GLN A 68 -14.90 -4.36 -5.41
N MET A 69 -15.26 -5.62 -5.26
CA MET A 69 -15.36 -6.25 -3.96
C MET A 69 -14.00 -6.26 -3.25
N LEU A 70 -12.94 -6.59 -3.98
CA LEU A 70 -11.59 -6.61 -3.42
C LEU A 70 -11.17 -5.23 -2.98
N LYS A 71 -11.43 -4.21 -3.81
CA LYS A 71 -11.07 -2.85 -3.47
C LYS A 71 -11.76 -2.41 -2.19
N GLU A 72 -13.05 -2.71 -2.07
CA GLU A 72 -13.81 -2.34 -0.88
C GLU A 72 -13.27 -3.03 0.36
N LYS A 73 -12.91 -4.30 0.26
CA LYS A 73 -12.33 -5.02 1.38
C LYS A 73 -10.99 -4.45 1.80
N ILE A 74 -10.14 -4.15 0.82
CA ILE A 74 -8.83 -3.58 1.10
C ILE A 74 -8.97 -2.21 1.77
N ASP A 75 -9.83 -1.36 1.21
CA ASP A 75 -10.06 -0.03 1.77
C ASP A 75 -10.60 -0.11 3.20
N GLU A 76 -11.53 -1.01 3.44
CA GLU A 76 -12.13 -1.18 4.76
C GLU A 76 -11.07 -1.57 5.78
N GLN A 77 -10.23 -2.55 5.45
CA GLN A 77 -9.19 -3.00 6.35
C GLN A 77 -8.15 -1.91 6.61
N LEU A 78 -7.78 -1.19 5.57
CA LEU A 78 -6.80 -0.11 5.72
C LEU A 78 -7.37 1.04 6.56
N LYS A 79 -8.63 1.36 6.39
CA LYS A 79 -9.25 2.44 7.16
C LYS A 79 -9.41 2.08 8.63
N LEU A 80 -9.50 0.81 8.95
CA LEU A 80 -9.50 0.38 10.35
C LEU A 80 -8.13 0.61 11.00
N ILE A 81 -7.07 0.57 10.21
CA ILE A 81 -5.72 0.81 10.70
C ILE A 81 -5.46 2.32 10.79
N ASP A 82 -5.84 3.05 9.75
CA ASP A 82 -5.67 4.50 9.68
C ASP A 82 -6.74 5.06 8.76
N ASN A 83 -7.67 5.82 9.33
CA ASN A 83 -8.82 6.31 8.56
C ASN A 83 -8.44 7.39 7.54
N LYS A 84 -7.19 7.84 7.53
CA LYS A 84 -6.70 8.79 6.54
C LYS A 84 -6.20 8.14 5.27
N LEU A 85 -6.14 6.81 5.23
CA LEU A 85 -5.63 6.10 4.07
C LEU A 85 -6.69 6.03 2.98
N GLU A 86 -6.26 6.38 1.76
CA GLU A 86 -7.04 6.21 0.55
C GLU A 86 -6.24 5.33 -0.39
N THR A 87 -6.89 4.60 -1.27
CA THR A 87 -6.18 3.72 -2.20
C THR A 87 -6.54 4.03 -3.64
N VAL A 88 -5.54 3.89 -4.50
CA VAL A 88 -5.71 3.86 -5.95
C VAL A 88 -5.11 2.54 -6.40
N ILE A 89 -5.96 1.60 -6.74
CA ILE A 89 -5.56 0.22 -7.01
C ILE A 89 -5.85 -0.12 -8.46
N THR A 90 -4.85 -0.66 -9.14
CA THR A 90 -5.02 -1.25 -10.46
C THR A 90 -4.96 -2.77 -10.28
N PHE A 91 -5.95 -3.47 -10.79
CA PHE A 91 -5.99 -4.92 -10.69
C PHE A 91 -5.49 -5.52 -11.99
N ASP A 92 -4.51 -6.41 -11.84
CA ASP A 92 -3.82 -7.03 -12.97
C ASP A 92 -4.02 -8.54 -12.87
N SER A 93 -4.43 -9.14 -13.96
CA SER A 93 -4.60 -10.59 -13.98
C SER A 93 -3.45 -11.23 -14.74
N GLN A 94 -3.00 -12.37 -14.23
CA GLN A 94 -1.87 -13.08 -14.80
C GLN A 94 -2.29 -14.46 -15.32
N PHE A 95 -3.09 -14.45 -16.35
CA PHE A 95 -3.46 -15.70 -17.00
C PHE A 95 -3.74 -15.49 -18.47
#